data_4898112f6556b49e2d56b65ea38e9136
#
_entry.id   4898112f6556b49e2d56b65ea38e9136
#
_cell.length_a   1.000
_cell.length_b   1.000
_cell.length_c   1.000
_cell.angle_alpha   90.00
_cell.angle_beta   90.00
_cell.angle_gamma   90.00
#
_symmetry.space_group_name_H-M   'P 1'
#
loop_
_entity.id
_entity.type
_entity.pdbx_description
1 polymer ?
#
loop_
_entity_poly.entity_id
_entity_poly.type
_entity_poly.pdbx_seq_one_letter_code
_entity_poly.pdbx_strand_id
1 'polypeptide(L)'
;YFRFYFFKSIYYCAHMFIVKNKYFLIIENIKDIELKNIKIRNKFFIIYRNQNNIDKFNDLLKFRKKCKLKAIKFYIANNTKLAISLGADGIYLSSFNKELSFLKFKKINFDIIGSAHNFKEISLKVKQGCSLILFSKLFLVNYDKKAPYLGVIRFNNNFKINKNLIPLGGINYKKLNKLKNINSIGFAILSEIKKKPAIIRRLF
;
A
#
# COMPACT_ATOMS: atom_id res chain seq x y z
N TYR A 1 20.62 -42.25 -2.33
CA TYR A 1 21.16 -40.94 -2.65
C TYR A 1 20.20 -40.03 -3.44
N PHE A 2 19.10 -40.53 -4.04
CA PHE A 2 18.15 -39.77 -4.87
C PHE A 2 17.03 -39.08 -4.06
N ARG A 3 16.83 -39.41 -2.80
CA ARG A 3 15.71 -38.88 -1.97
C ARG A 3 15.96 -37.50 -1.34
N PHE A 4 17.21 -37.06 -1.27
CA PHE A 4 17.58 -35.77 -0.65
C PHE A 4 17.47 -34.55 -1.60
N TYR A 5 17.50 -34.76 -2.93
CA TYR A 5 17.40 -33.68 -3.90
C TYR A 5 15.97 -33.18 -4.14
N PHE A 6 14.96 -34.04 -3.95
CA PHE A 6 13.56 -33.67 -4.16
C PHE A 6 13.01 -32.74 -3.08
N PHE A 7 13.47 -32.87 -1.83
CA PHE A 7 13.04 -31.99 -0.73
C PHE A 7 13.64 -30.58 -0.80
N LYS A 8 14.88 -30.45 -1.29
CA LYS A 8 15.49 -29.12 -1.52
C LYS A 8 14.81 -28.35 -2.65
N SER A 9 14.33 -29.01 -3.69
CA SER A 9 13.62 -28.39 -4.80
C SER A 9 12.25 -27.81 -4.38
N ILE A 10 11.53 -28.48 -3.49
CA ILE A 10 10.23 -28.01 -2.98
C ILE A 10 10.41 -26.79 -2.05
N TYR A 11 11.47 -26.76 -1.24
CA TYR A 11 11.80 -25.60 -0.40
C TYR A 11 12.25 -24.38 -1.21
N TYR A 12 12.96 -24.57 -2.33
CA TYR A 12 13.34 -23.47 -3.23
C TYR A 12 12.16 -22.87 -4.00
N CYS A 13 11.14 -23.66 -4.35
CA CYS A 13 9.91 -23.14 -4.97
C CYS A 13 9.05 -22.29 -4.03
N ALA A 14 9.13 -22.51 -2.72
CA ALA A 14 8.33 -21.75 -1.73
C ALA A 14 8.89 -20.36 -1.45
N HIS A 15 10.14 -20.06 -1.81
CA HIS A 15 10.82 -18.77 -1.51
C HIS A 15 10.96 -17.85 -2.73
N MET A 16 10.40 -18.21 -3.89
CA MET A 16 10.43 -17.35 -5.10
C MET A 16 9.29 -16.32 -5.10
N PHE A 17 8.92 -15.77 -3.93
CA PHE A 17 7.95 -14.69 -3.88
C PHE A 17 8.60 -13.35 -4.22
N ILE A 18 7.85 -12.55 -4.96
CA ILE A 18 8.21 -11.26 -5.53
C ILE A 18 8.77 -10.35 -4.46
N VAL A 19 10.06 -10.11 -4.51
CA VAL A 19 10.68 -9.09 -3.68
C VAL A 19 10.47 -7.74 -4.34
N LYS A 20 9.34 -7.09 -4.04
CA LYS A 20 9.17 -5.66 -4.31
C LYS A 20 9.77 -4.86 -3.14
N ASN A 21 10.12 -3.59 -3.41
CA ASN A 21 10.81 -2.78 -2.41
C ASN A 21 9.84 -2.10 -1.43
N LYS A 22 8.56 -1.95 -1.79
CA LYS A 22 7.57 -1.23 -0.98
C LYS A 22 6.20 -1.92 -1.00
N TYR A 23 5.59 -2.05 0.17
CA TYR A 23 4.29 -2.69 0.37
C TYR A 23 3.36 -1.76 1.13
N PHE A 24 2.27 -1.35 0.49
CA PHE A 24 1.29 -0.44 1.06
C PHE A 24 0.10 -1.23 1.59
N LEU A 25 -0.14 -1.14 2.89
CA LEU A 25 -1.22 -1.82 3.58
C LEU A 25 -2.26 -0.78 3.99
N ILE A 26 -3.44 -0.80 3.37
CA ILE A 26 -4.52 0.12 3.71
C ILE A 26 -5.40 -0.57 4.75
N ILE A 27 -5.51 0.05 5.91
CA ILE A 27 -6.34 -0.43 7.03
C ILE A 27 -7.41 0.59 7.38
N GLU A 28 -8.55 0.13 7.87
CA GLU A 28 -9.63 0.98 8.37
C GLU A 28 -9.69 0.99 9.89
N ASN A 29 -9.13 -0.04 10.53
CA ASN A 29 -8.99 -0.16 11.97
C ASN A 29 -7.59 -0.68 12.30
N ILE A 30 -7.02 -0.27 13.43
CA ILE A 30 -5.71 -0.76 13.87
C ILE A 30 -5.71 -2.27 14.16
N LYS A 31 -6.88 -2.86 14.44
CA LYS A 31 -7.06 -4.30 14.63
C LYS A 31 -7.02 -5.11 13.33
N ASP A 32 -7.13 -4.45 12.17
CA ASP A 32 -7.08 -5.13 10.87
C ASP A 32 -5.70 -5.78 10.61
N ILE A 33 -4.66 -5.37 11.36
CA ILE A 33 -3.29 -5.85 11.15
C ILE A 33 -2.57 -6.16 12.46
N GLU A 34 -1.89 -7.29 12.50
CA GLU A 34 -0.96 -7.64 13.57
C GLU A 34 0.48 -7.32 13.15
N LEU A 35 1.04 -6.26 13.72
CA LEU A 35 2.41 -5.81 13.41
C LEU A 35 3.48 -6.87 13.70
N LYS A 36 3.22 -7.84 14.61
CA LYS A 36 4.15 -8.96 14.89
C LYS A 36 4.42 -9.82 13.65
N ASN A 37 3.48 -9.88 12.71
CA ASN A 37 3.60 -10.65 11.47
C ASN A 37 4.50 -9.97 10.43
N ILE A 38 4.86 -8.70 10.62
CA ILE A 38 5.77 -7.96 9.76
C ILE A 38 7.19 -8.13 10.29
N LYS A 39 8.00 -8.93 9.58
CA LYS A 39 9.40 -9.23 9.96
C LYS A 39 10.42 -8.34 9.26
N ILE A 40 10.11 -7.89 8.03
CA ILE A 40 11.05 -7.11 7.22
C ILE A 40 10.91 -5.62 7.51
N ARG A 41 12.02 -4.97 7.84
CA ARG A 41 12.07 -3.53 8.13
C ARG A 41 12.12 -2.71 6.85
N ASN A 42 11.69 -1.44 6.93
CA ASN A 42 11.81 -0.41 5.88
C ASN A 42 11.06 -0.69 4.56
N LYS A 43 10.26 -1.75 4.48
CA LYS A 43 9.52 -2.07 3.25
C LYS A 43 8.02 -1.82 3.36
N PHE A 44 7.50 -1.63 4.57
CA PHE A 44 6.07 -1.51 4.80
C PHE A 44 5.63 -0.07 5.07
N PHE A 45 4.48 0.23 4.48
CA PHE A 45 3.79 1.51 4.57
C PHE A 45 2.35 1.21 4.99
N ILE A 46 1.93 1.66 6.15
CA ILE A 46 0.55 1.50 6.61
C ILE A 46 -0.18 2.80 6.39
N ILE A 47 -1.31 2.72 5.69
CA ILE A 47 -2.23 3.82 5.44
C ILE A 47 -3.48 3.58 6.28
N TYR A 48 -3.68 4.39 7.31
CA TYR A 48 -4.87 4.38 8.13
C TYR A 48 -5.95 5.23 7.48
N ARG A 49 -7.00 4.57 6.96
CA ARG A 49 -8.12 5.18 6.26
C ARG A 49 -9.42 4.86 6.99
N ASN A 50 -9.61 5.43 8.16
CA ASN A 50 -10.84 5.31 8.92
C ASN A 50 -11.80 6.46 8.57
N GLN A 51 -13.03 6.12 8.16
CA GLN A 51 -14.09 7.10 7.91
C GLN A 51 -14.96 7.33 9.15
N ASN A 52 -14.96 6.42 10.10
CA ASN A 52 -15.92 6.38 11.23
C ASN A 52 -15.28 6.73 12.60
N ASN A 53 -14.02 7.14 12.64
CA ASN A 53 -13.28 7.49 13.87
C ASN A 53 -13.42 6.47 15.02
N ILE A 54 -13.39 5.16 14.69
CA ILE A 54 -13.65 4.08 15.64
C ILE A 54 -12.51 3.92 16.65
N ASP A 55 -11.26 4.19 16.23
CA ASP A 55 -10.10 4.01 17.10
C ASP A 55 -9.83 5.25 17.96
N LYS A 56 -9.61 5.04 19.27
CA LYS A 56 -9.27 6.12 20.20
C LYS A 56 -7.88 6.68 19.90
N PHE A 57 -7.68 7.97 20.12
CA PHE A 57 -6.40 8.66 19.89
C PHE A 57 -5.21 7.97 20.58
N ASN A 58 -5.38 7.58 21.85
CA ASN A 58 -4.32 6.91 22.62
C ASN A 58 -3.93 5.55 22.02
N ASP A 59 -4.87 4.81 21.46
CA ASP A 59 -4.59 3.52 20.81
C ASP A 59 -3.87 3.72 19.48
N LEU A 60 -4.26 4.73 18.70
CA LEU A 60 -3.54 5.15 17.50
C LEU A 60 -2.10 5.58 17.81
N LEU A 61 -1.90 6.34 18.90
CA LEU A 61 -0.57 6.77 19.33
C LEU A 61 0.31 5.58 19.73
N LYS A 62 -0.23 4.61 20.48
CA LYS A 62 0.46 3.35 20.81
C LYS A 62 0.79 2.55 19.55
N PHE A 63 -0.16 2.46 18.61
CA PHE A 63 0.05 1.79 17.33
C PHE A 63 1.15 2.46 16.50
N ARG A 64 1.13 3.80 16.40
CA ARG A 64 2.17 4.57 15.72
C ARG A 64 3.57 4.34 16.32
N LYS A 65 3.69 4.33 17.68
CA LYS A 65 4.94 4.01 18.36
C LYS A 65 5.47 2.62 17.98
N LYS A 66 4.58 1.61 17.93
CA LYS A 66 4.93 0.25 17.49
C LYS A 66 5.39 0.22 16.02
N CYS A 67 4.73 0.99 15.13
CA CYS A 67 5.16 1.12 13.73
C CYS A 67 6.59 1.69 13.66
N LYS A 68 6.88 2.76 14.40
CA LYS A 68 8.21 3.40 14.44
C LYS A 68 9.31 2.41 14.88
N LEU A 69 9.07 1.65 15.94
CA LEU A 69 10.03 0.63 16.42
C LEU A 69 10.35 -0.44 15.37
N LYS A 70 9.39 -0.75 14.49
CA LYS A 70 9.55 -1.73 13.40
C LYS A 70 10.02 -1.11 12.09
N ALA A 71 10.32 0.20 12.07
CA ALA A 71 10.65 0.94 10.85
C ALA A 71 9.56 0.82 9.75
N ILE A 72 8.30 0.85 10.17
CA ILE A 72 7.11 0.87 9.31
C ILE A 72 6.63 2.31 9.21
N LYS A 73 6.54 2.85 8.00
CA LYS A 73 5.98 4.19 7.78
C LYS A 73 4.47 4.18 7.97
N PHE A 74 3.94 5.20 8.63
CA PHE A 74 2.53 5.32 8.99
C PHE A 74 1.94 6.61 8.44
N TYR A 75 0.85 6.49 7.65
CA TYR A 75 0.17 7.59 6.98
C TYR A 75 -1.28 7.67 7.42
N ILE A 76 -1.80 8.88 7.57
CA ILE A 76 -3.21 9.14 7.89
C ILE A 76 -3.92 9.64 6.63
N ALA A 77 -5.11 9.12 6.37
CA ALA A 77 -5.88 9.54 5.20
C ALA A 77 -6.64 10.84 5.47
N ASN A 78 -6.44 11.85 4.59
CA ASN A 78 -7.16 13.13 4.49
C ASN A 78 -7.24 13.99 5.77
N ASN A 79 -6.67 13.57 6.89
CA ASN A 79 -6.73 14.31 8.16
C ASN A 79 -5.33 14.75 8.60
N THR A 80 -4.98 15.98 8.22
CA THR A 80 -3.67 16.58 8.56
C THR A 80 -3.50 16.84 10.03
N LYS A 81 -4.54 17.29 10.74
CA LYS A 81 -4.47 17.56 12.18
C LYS A 81 -4.10 16.27 12.92
N LEU A 82 -4.82 15.18 12.64
CA LEU A 82 -4.54 13.87 13.24
C LEU A 82 -3.15 13.36 12.87
N ALA A 83 -2.73 13.52 11.60
CA ALA A 83 -1.42 13.07 11.14
C ALA A 83 -0.28 13.77 11.89
N ILE A 84 -0.37 15.07 12.09
CA ILE A 84 0.61 15.87 12.85
C ILE A 84 0.59 15.48 14.33
N SER A 85 -0.59 15.42 14.96
CA SER A 85 -0.72 15.09 16.39
C SER A 85 -0.20 13.69 16.74
N LEU A 86 -0.28 12.73 15.81
CA LEU A 86 0.27 11.37 15.97
C LEU A 86 1.76 11.27 15.61
N GLY A 87 2.36 12.33 15.08
CA GLY A 87 3.71 12.27 14.52
C GLY A 87 3.81 11.22 13.38
N ALA A 88 2.79 11.16 12.50
CA ALA A 88 2.79 10.29 11.34
C ALA A 88 3.93 10.66 10.37
N ASP A 89 4.37 9.71 9.53
CA ASP A 89 5.42 9.97 8.54
C ASP A 89 4.91 10.78 7.34
N GLY A 90 3.58 10.87 7.19
CA GLY A 90 2.98 11.63 6.10
C GLY A 90 1.47 11.51 6.05
N ILE A 91 0.90 12.04 4.97
CA ILE A 91 -0.53 12.03 4.69
C ILE A 91 -0.84 11.24 3.41
N TYR A 92 -1.98 10.58 3.41
CA TYR A 92 -2.55 9.96 2.22
C TYR A 92 -3.75 10.76 1.73
N LEU A 93 -3.72 11.18 0.47
CA LEU A 93 -4.79 11.94 -0.19
C LEU A 93 -5.62 10.98 -1.06
N SER A 94 -6.87 10.78 -0.67
CA SER A 94 -7.80 9.99 -1.49
C SER A 94 -8.05 10.64 -2.85
N SER A 95 -8.56 9.87 -3.81
CA SER A 95 -8.80 10.33 -5.19
C SER A 95 -9.75 11.55 -5.25
N PHE A 96 -10.74 11.61 -4.36
CA PHE A 96 -11.70 12.70 -4.30
C PHE A 96 -11.17 13.99 -3.63
N ASN A 97 -10.05 13.92 -2.89
CA ASN A 97 -9.44 15.12 -2.32
C ASN A 97 -8.80 15.97 -3.44
N LYS A 98 -9.28 17.21 -3.62
CA LYS A 98 -8.82 18.13 -4.67
C LYS A 98 -8.02 19.32 -4.14
N GLU A 99 -7.82 19.43 -2.84
CA GLU A 99 -7.13 20.56 -2.22
C GLU A 99 -5.65 20.61 -2.62
N LEU A 100 -5.16 21.80 -2.98
CA LEU A 100 -3.75 22.05 -3.33
C LEU A 100 -2.90 22.54 -2.16
N SER A 101 -3.53 22.82 -1.01
CA SER A 101 -2.86 23.36 0.19
C SER A 101 -1.78 22.44 0.79
N PHE A 102 -1.74 21.18 0.36
CA PHE A 102 -0.79 20.18 0.88
C PHE A 102 0.66 20.42 0.47
N LEU A 103 0.93 21.18 -0.58
CA LEU A 103 2.31 21.49 -1.05
C LEU A 103 3.18 22.11 0.05
N LYS A 104 2.58 22.87 0.99
CA LYS A 104 3.29 23.45 2.14
C LYS A 104 3.96 22.41 3.05
N PHE A 105 3.43 21.18 3.10
CA PHE A 105 3.99 20.12 3.94
C PHE A 105 5.28 19.52 3.40
N LYS A 106 5.59 19.68 2.11
CA LYS A 106 6.90 19.29 1.56
C LYS A 106 8.07 19.98 2.25
N LYS A 107 7.86 21.23 2.70
CA LYS A 107 8.91 22.02 3.36
C LYS A 107 9.35 21.44 4.71
N ILE A 108 8.55 20.60 5.34
CA ILE A 108 8.79 20.02 6.67
C ILE A 108 9.06 18.52 6.64
N ASN A 109 9.55 17.98 5.51
CA ASN A 109 9.83 16.56 5.31
C ASN A 109 8.62 15.63 5.59
N PHE A 110 7.39 16.15 5.42
CA PHE A 110 6.17 15.40 5.59
C PHE A 110 5.78 14.77 4.25
N ASP A 111 5.81 13.45 4.18
CA ASP A 111 5.59 12.73 2.93
C ASP A 111 4.10 12.78 2.52
N ILE A 112 3.86 12.97 1.21
CA ILE A 112 2.50 13.02 0.66
C ILE A 112 2.36 11.90 -0.35
N ILE A 113 1.43 11.00 -0.11
CA ILE A 113 1.05 9.96 -1.07
C ILE A 113 -0.42 10.13 -1.45
N GLY A 114 -0.80 9.73 -2.65
CA GLY A 114 -2.16 9.90 -3.13
C GLY A 114 -2.75 8.65 -3.75
N SER A 115 -4.03 8.70 -4.13
CA SER A 115 -4.65 7.69 -4.98
C SER A 115 -5.34 8.32 -6.18
N ALA A 116 -5.43 7.55 -7.25
CA ALA A 116 -6.06 7.94 -8.51
C ALA A 116 -6.70 6.74 -9.21
N HIS A 117 -7.75 7.02 -10.00
CA HIS A 117 -8.45 6.04 -10.84
C HIS A 117 -8.31 6.33 -12.34
N ASN A 118 -7.89 7.53 -12.69
CA ASN A 118 -7.75 7.99 -14.07
C ASN A 118 -6.61 9.03 -14.21
N PHE A 119 -6.29 9.41 -15.44
CA PHE A 119 -5.20 10.35 -15.72
C PHE A 119 -5.42 11.75 -15.16
N LYS A 120 -6.66 12.25 -15.16
CA LYS A 120 -6.98 13.57 -14.59
C LYS A 120 -6.64 13.59 -13.09
N GLU A 121 -6.99 12.52 -12.38
CA GLU A 121 -6.67 12.38 -10.97
C GLU A 121 -5.15 12.22 -10.74
N ILE A 122 -4.43 11.47 -11.58
CA ILE A 122 -2.96 11.37 -11.51
C ILE A 122 -2.34 12.78 -11.63
N SER A 123 -2.74 13.56 -12.64
CA SER A 123 -2.24 14.92 -12.85
C SER A 123 -2.51 15.82 -11.64
N LEU A 124 -3.70 15.69 -11.03
CA LEU A 124 -4.03 16.42 -9.81
C LEU A 124 -3.13 15.99 -8.63
N LYS A 125 -2.90 14.68 -8.43
CA LYS A 125 -2.02 14.18 -7.37
C LYS A 125 -0.57 14.65 -7.55
N VAL A 126 -0.09 14.73 -8.78
CA VAL A 126 1.23 15.33 -9.08
C VAL A 126 1.25 16.80 -8.67
N LYS A 127 0.22 17.59 -9.04
CA LYS A 127 0.07 18.98 -8.62
C LYS A 127 -0.04 19.15 -7.10
N GLN A 128 -0.67 18.21 -6.41
CA GLN A 128 -0.74 18.17 -4.92
C GLN A 128 0.61 17.81 -4.27
N GLY A 129 1.61 17.44 -5.08
CA GLY A 129 2.95 17.11 -4.62
C GLY A 129 3.10 15.69 -4.09
N CYS A 130 2.21 14.77 -4.47
CA CYS A 130 2.33 13.38 -4.07
C CYS A 130 3.62 12.74 -4.62
N SER A 131 4.41 12.17 -3.74
CA SER A 131 5.64 11.42 -4.06
C SER A 131 5.34 10.08 -4.71
N LEU A 132 4.23 9.44 -4.31
CA LEU A 132 3.73 8.19 -4.85
C LEU A 132 2.20 8.27 -5.03
N ILE A 133 1.68 7.56 -6.03
CA ILE A 133 0.25 7.56 -6.37
C ILE A 133 -0.23 6.11 -6.49
N LEU A 134 -1.13 5.72 -5.59
CA LEU A 134 -1.81 4.41 -5.65
C LEU A 134 -2.83 4.43 -6.78
N PHE A 135 -2.56 3.70 -7.87
CA PHE A 135 -3.39 3.71 -9.07
C PHE A 135 -4.26 2.46 -9.17
N SER A 136 -5.56 2.63 -9.18
CA SER A 136 -6.55 1.55 -9.18
C SER A 136 -7.56 1.68 -10.34
N LYS A 137 -8.16 0.57 -10.80
CA LYS A 137 -8.08 -0.80 -10.31
C LYS A 137 -7.11 -1.60 -11.19
N LEU A 138 -6.10 -2.25 -10.59
CA LEU A 138 -5.18 -3.07 -11.36
C LEU A 138 -5.86 -4.34 -11.91
N PHE A 139 -6.56 -5.07 -11.05
CA PHE A 139 -7.29 -6.29 -11.37
C PHE A 139 -8.76 -6.17 -10.98
N LEU A 140 -9.57 -7.10 -11.51
CA LEU A 140 -10.98 -7.24 -11.15
C LEU A 140 -11.15 -7.35 -9.63
N VAL A 141 -12.09 -6.57 -9.09
CA VAL A 141 -12.44 -6.53 -7.66
C VAL A 141 -13.74 -7.29 -7.40
N ASN A 142 -13.86 -7.94 -6.23
CA ASN A 142 -15.01 -8.80 -5.93
C ASN A 142 -16.30 -8.01 -5.69
N TYR A 143 -16.19 -6.78 -5.20
CA TYR A 143 -17.36 -5.94 -4.86
C TYR A 143 -17.99 -5.26 -6.10
N ASP A 144 -17.29 -5.26 -7.23
CA ASP A 144 -17.78 -4.66 -8.47
C ASP A 144 -17.17 -5.44 -9.66
N LYS A 145 -17.85 -6.52 -10.01
CA LYS A 145 -17.38 -7.43 -11.08
C LYS A 145 -17.50 -6.84 -12.48
N LYS A 146 -18.32 -5.80 -12.66
CA LYS A 146 -18.51 -5.12 -13.96
C LYS A 146 -17.55 -3.95 -14.15
N ALA A 147 -16.89 -3.49 -13.08
CA ALA A 147 -15.97 -2.37 -13.18
C ALA A 147 -14.77 -2.66 -14.08
N PRO A 148 -14.40 -1.71 -14.93
CA PRO A 148 -13.19 -1.85 -15.75
C PRO A 148 -11.94 -1.92 -14.88
N TYR A 149 -10.96 -2.67 -15.33
CA TYR A 149 -9.64 -2.78 -14.70
C TYR A 149 -8.51 -2.66 -15.74
N LEU A 150 -7.34 -2.29 -15.29
CA LEU A 150 -6.22 -1.98 -16.18
C LEU A 150 -5.53 -3.24 -16.73
N GLY A 151 -5.28 -4.22 -15.88
CA GLY A 151 -4.35 -5.31 -16.17
C GLY A 151 -2.89 -4.84 -16.16
N VAL A 152 -1.98 -5.81 -16.32
CA VAL A 152 -0.53 -5.57 -16.22
C VAL A 152 -0.03 -4.66 -17.35
N ILE A 153 -0.44 -4.93 -18.59
CA ILE A 153 0.05 -4.21 -19.78
C ILE A 153 -0.30 -2.73 -19.71
N ARG A 154 -1.58 -2.42 -19.51
CA ARG A 154 -2.04 -1.01 -19.43
C ARG A 154 -1.40 -0.29 -18.24
N PHE A 155 -1.25 -0.97 -17.10
CA PHE A 155 -0.57 -0.39 -15.96
C PHE A 155 0.89 -0.03 -16.31
N ASN A 156 1.63 -0.94 -16.93
CA ASN A 156 3.02 -0.70 -17.30
C ASN A 156 3.17 0.45 -18.32
N ASN A 157 2.23 0.58 -19.26
CA ASN A 157 2.23 1.71 -20.19
C ASN A 157 2.03 3.05 -19.45
N ASN A 158 1.10 3.10 -18.49
CA ASN A 158 0.91 4.29 -17.65
C ASN A 158 2.14 4.58 -16.77
N PHE A 159 2.81 3.53 -16.27
CA PHE A 159 4.02 3.65 -15.48
C PHE A 159 5.20 4.20 -16.28
N LYS A 160 5.28 3.96 -17.59
CA LYS A 160 6.30 4.58 -18.48
C LYS A 160 6.20 6.11 -18.45
N ILE A 161 4.97 6.64 -18.38
CA ILE A 161 4.71 8.11 -18.34
C ILE A 161 4.92 8.65 -16.93
N ASN A 162 4.45 7.93 -15.90
CA ASN A 162 4.59 8.35 -14.50
C ASN A 162 5.18 7.23 -13.64
N LYS A 163 6.46 7.37 -13.30
CA LYS A 163 7.23 6.38 -12.53
C LYS A 163 6.81 6.25 -11.05
N ASN A 164 5.94 7.15 -10.57
CA ASN A 164 5.49 7.19 -9.17
C ASN A 164 4.21 6.38 -8.92
N LEU A 165 3.73 5.63 -9.93
CA LEU A 165 2.52 4.82 -9.79
C LEU A 165 2.77 3.53 -9.01
N ILE A 166 1.89 3.24 -8.06
CA ILE A 166 1.84 2.01 -7.29
C ILE A 166 0.51 1.30 -7.59
N PRO A 167 0.50 0.05 -8.05
CA PRO A 167 -0.73 -0.66 -8.39
C PRO A 167 -1.55 -0.98 -7.14
N LEU A 168 -2.86 -0.72 -7.23
CA LEU A 168 -3.86 -1.01 -6.21
C LEU A 168 -5.09 -1.66 -6.85
N GLY A 169 -5.83 -2.46 -6.10
CA GLY A 169 -7.14 -3.02 -6.46
C GLY A 169 -7.08 -4.41 -7.08
N GLY A 170 -7.89 -5.30 -6.53
CA GLY A 170 -8.02 -6.70 -6.96
C GLY A 170 -6.79 -7.57 -6.76
N ILE A 171 -5.79 -7.09 -6.00
CA ILE A 171 -4.58 -7.82 -5.66
C ILE A 171 -4.90 -8.80 -4.52
N ASN A 172 -4.70 -10.09 -4.79
CA ASN A 172 -4.85 -11.17 -3.83
C ASN A 172 -3.71 -12.19 -4.01
N TYR A 173 -3.62 -13.16 -3.08
CA TYR A 173 -2.52 -14.14 -3.09
C TYR A 173 -2.43 -14.95 -4.41
N LYS A 174 -3.55 -15.25 -5.07
CA LYS A 174 -3.59 -16.01 -6.35
C LYS A 174 -3.00 -15.21 -7.51
N LYS A 175 -3.01 -13.87 -7.42
CA LYS A 175 -2.54 -12.97 -8.48
C LYS A 175 -1.13 -12.43 -8.22
N LEU A 176 -0.47 -12.80 -7.12
CA LEU A 176 0.89 -12.33 -6.78
C LEU A 176 1.90 -12.60 -7.90
N ASN A 177 1.83 -13.75 -8.53
CA ASN A 177 2.74 -14.08 -9.65
C ASN A 177 2.63 -13.08 -10.83
N LYS A 178 1.43 -12.53 -11.07
CA LYS A 178 1.23 -11.51 -12.12
C LYS A 178 1.90 -10.17 -11.77
N LEU A 179 2.15 -9.91 -10.48
CA LEU A 179 2.84 -8.69 -10.03
C LEU A 179 4.34 -8.69 -10.36
N LYS A 180 4.94 -9.85 -10.67
CA LYS A 180 6.34 -9.94 -11.14
C LYS A 180 6.55 -9.08 -12.38
N ASN A 181 5.58 -9.10 -13.30
CA ASN A 181 5.63 -8.41 -14.58
C ASN A 181 5.23 -6.92 -14.49
N ILE A 182 5.02 -6.38 -13.29
CA ILE A 182 4.68 -4.98 -13.09
C ILE A 182 5.95 -4.19 -12.78
N ASN A 183 6.16 -3.10 -13.50
CA ASN A 183 7.36 -2.26 -13.39
C ASN A 183 7.40 -1.37 -12.15
N SER A 184 6.37 -1.39 -11.30
CA SER A 184 6.33 -0.59 -10.07
C SER A 184 7.28 -1.10 -8.99
N ILE A 185 7.75 -0.20 -8.14
CA ILE A 185 8.61 -0.50 -6.98
C ILE A 185 7.87 -1.25 -5.85
N GLY A 186 6.54 -1.32 -5.91
CA GLY A 186 5.73 -1.94 -4.87
C GLY A 186 4.30 -2.18 -5.32
N PHE A 187 3.44 -2.53 -4.38
CA PHE A 187 2.00 -2.63 -4.60
C PHE A 187 1.22 -2.34 -3.31
N ALA A 188 -0.07 -2.03 -3.47
CA ALA A 188 -0.96 -1.72 -2.36
C ALA A 188 -2.07 -2.79 -2.21
N ILE A 189 -2.38 -3.15 -0.96
CA ILE A 189 -3.43 -4.11 -0.59
C ILE A 189 -4.41 -3.44 0.37
N LEU A 190 -5.70 -3.69 0.18
CA LEU A 190 -6.78 -3.22 1.04
C LEU A 190 -7.57 -4.40 1.62
N SER A 191 -8.42 -5.02 0.80
CA SER A 191 -9.42 -6.00 1.26
C SER A 191 -8.86 -7.34 1.71
N GLU A 192 -7.71 -7.75 1.21
CA GLU A 192 -7.10 -9.04 1.57
C GLU A 192 -6.49 -9.03 2.98
N ILE A 193 -6.14 -7.88 3.52
CA ILE A 193 -5.61 -7.75 4.88
C ILE A 193 -6.68 -8.17 5.89
N LYS A 194 -7.92 -7.69 5.71
CA LYS A 194 -9.06 -8.04 6.56
C LYS A 194 -9.45 -9.51 6.45
N LYS A 195 -9.45 -10.05 5.22
CA LYS A 195 -9.90 -11.43 4.95
C LYS A 195 -8.88 -12.48 5.35
N LYS A 196 -7.60 -12.18 5.22
CA LYS A 196 -6.50 -13.13 5.44
C LYS A 196 -5.29 -12.42 6.04
N PRO A 197 -5.26 -12.19 7.35
CA PRO A 197 -4.09 -11.58 8.02
C PRO A 197 -2.78 -12.35 7.75
N ALA A 198 -2.89 -13.66 7.50
CA ALA A 198 -1.77 -14.51 7.10
C ALA A 198 -1.17 -14.18 5.71
N ILE A 199 -1.81 -13.34 4.89
CA ILE A 199 -1.22 -12.91 3.61
C ILE A 199 0.11 -12.22 3.84
N ILE A 200 0.22 -11.48 4.93
CA ILE A 200 1.46 -10.80 5.32
C ILE A 200 2.59 -11.81 5.55
N ARG A 201 2.31 -12.96 6.17
CA ARG A 201 3.31 -14.04 6.37
C ARG A 201 3.71 -14.74 5.07
N ARG A 202 2.84 -14.71 4.05
CA ARG A 202 3.10 -15.36 2.74
C ARG A 202 3.77 -14.41 1.75
N LEU A 203 3.73 -13.12 2.00
CA LEU A 203 4.40 -12.11 1.18
C LEU A 203 5.89 -11.99 1.52
N PHE A 204 6.31 -12.60 2.64
CA PHE A 204 7.67 -12.45 3.19
C PHE A 204 8.21 -13.73 3.82
#